data_41057255c153d8cd84694528ee243640
#
_entry.id   41057255c153d8cd84694528ee243640
#
_cell.length_a   1.000
_cell.length_b   1.000
_cell.length_c   1.000
_cell.angle_alpha   90.00
_cell.angle_beta   90.00
_cell.angle_gamma   90.00
#
_symmetry.space_group_name_H-M   'P 1'
#
loop_
_entity.id
_entity.type
_entity.pdbx_description
1 polymer ?
#
loop_
_entity_poly.entity_id
_entity_poly.type
_entity_poly.pdbx_seq_one_letter_code
_entity_poly.pdbx_strand_id
1 'polypeptide(L)'
;KLGFNNIDQFINQVIPEDIQLKDKSSEILPQGCSEIEALNELEEIANKNTKMRSLIGLGYYDNHMPKVIQRHVLENPRWYTSYTPYQAEIAQGRLEALFNFQTIVCELTGFPVANASLLDEGTAAAEAMAMSFSARKNKSSKVYLVESNVFDHTFNVLQTRAKPLGISLKRFTQSNLPNHDDVFG
;
A
#
# COMPACT_ATOMS: atom_id res chain seq x y z
N LYS A 1 1.81 -23.00 42.13
CA LYS A 1 0.93 -23.98 41.45
C LYS A 1 -0.49 -23.45 41.55
N LEU A 2 -1.18 -23.35 40.42
CA LEU A 2 -2.52 -22.74 40.36
C LEU A 2 -3.66 -23.68 40.74
N GLY A 3 -3.35 -24.94 41.13
CA GLY A 3 -4.35 -25.91 41.61
C GLY A 3 -5.14 -26.65 40.54
N PHE A 4 -4.74 -26.53 39.27
CA PHE A 4 -5.36 -27.23 38.14
C PHE A 4 -4.55 -28.45 37.72
N ASN A 5 -5.24 -29.50 37.26
CA ASN A 5 -4.61 -30.74 36.83
C ASN A 5 -4.06 -30.68 35.40
N ASN A 6 -4.68 -29.86 34.53
CA ASN A 6 -4.27 -29.64 33.14
C ASN A 6 -4.70 -28.26 32.68
N ILE A 7 -4.24 -27.88 31.46
CA ILE A 7 -4.50 -26.58 30.87
C ILE A 7 -5.96 -26.38 30.48
N ASP A 8 -6.66 -27.42 30.06
CA ASP A 8 -8.07 -27.34 29.66
C ASP A 8 -8.95 -26.99 30.86
N GLN A 9 -8.68 -27.59 32.03
CA GLN A 9 -9.38 -27.26 33.25
C GLN A 9 -9.14 -25.80 33.66
N PHE A 10 -7.92 -25.31 33.49
CA PHE A 10 -7.59 -23.91 33.73
C PHE A 10 -8.34 -22.98 32.78
N ILE A 11 -8.33 -23.26 31.48
CA ILE A 11 -9.02 -22.49 30.46
C ILE A 11 -10.52 -22.44 30.73
N ASN A 12 -11.16 -23.57 31.01
CA ASN A 12 -12.57 -23.67 31.23
C ASN A 12 -13.04 -22.92 32.53
N GLN A 13 -12.15 -22.72 33.49
CA GLN A 13 -12.48 -21.96 34.69
C GLN A 13 -12.21 -20.46 34.56
N VAL A 14 -11.25 -20.07 33.73
CA VAL A 14 -10.80 -18.66 33.60
C VAL A 14 -11.52 -17.93 32.48
N ILE A 15 -11.79 -18.62 31.37
CA ILE A 15 -12.44 -18.02 30.20
C ILE A 15 -13.95 -18.22 30.28
N PRO A 16 -14.76 -17.17 30.19
CA PRO A 16 -16.24 -17.27 30.15
C PRO A 16 -16.68 -18.20 29.01
N GLU A 17 -17.71 -19.01 29.27
CA GLU A 17 -18.14 -20.05 28.32
C GLU A 17 -18.65 -19.52 26.98
N ASP A 18 -19.20 -18.31 26.97
CA ASP A 18 -19.76 -17.62 25.81
C ASP A 18 -18.69 -17.14 24.81
N ILE A 19 -17.44 -16.98 25.26
CA ILE A 19 -16.31 -16.58 24.39
C ILE A 19 -15.33 -17.74 24.13
N GLN A 20 -15.57 -18.92 24.69
CA GLN A 20 -14.75 -20.09 24.40
C GLN A 20 -15.01 -20.59 22.97
N LEU A 21 -13.94 -20.79 22.21
CA LEU A 21 -14.00 -21.46 20.91
C LEU A 21 -14.39 -22.92 21.13
N LYS A 22 -15.66 -23.25 20.83
CA LYS A 22 -16.19 -24.63 20.92
C LYS A 22 -15.75 -25.48 19.76
N ASP A 23 -15.42 -24.86 18.63
CA ASP A 23 -14.85 -25.54 17.45
C ASP A 23 -13.34 -25.49 17.49
N LYS A 24 -12.76 -26.67 17.34
CA LYS A 24 -11.31 -26.79 17.16
C LYS A 24 -10.98 -26.31 15.75
N SER A 25 -10.68 -25.04 15.59
CA SER A 25 -10.21 -24.47 14.31
C SER A 25 -9.01 -25.24 13.72
N SER A 26 -8.30 -25.99 14.56
CA SER A 26 -7.26 -26.95 14.16
C SER A 26 -7.76 -28.08 13.25
N GLU A 27 -9.06 -28.37 13.22
CA GLU A 27 -9.63 -29.39 12.31
C GLU A 27 -9.84 -28.84 10.88
N ILE A 28 -9.88 -27.52 10.73
CA ILE A 28 -10.03 -26.83 9.44
C ILE A 28 -8.66 -26.52 8.82
N LEU A 29 -7.63 -26.41 9.63
CA LEU A 29 -6.28 -26.13 9.17
C LEU A 29 -5.57 -27.43 8.75
N PRO A 30 -4.81 -27.43 7.64
CA PRO A 30 -3.98 -28.55 7.27
C PRO A 30 -2.93 -28.81 8.36
N GLN A 31 -2.48 -30.05 8.46
CA GLN A 31 -1.37 -30.35 9.34
C GLN A 31 -0.11 -29.56 8.94
N GLY A 32 0.68 -29.17 9.93
CA GLY A 32 1.97 -28.55 9.67
C GLY A 32 2.90 -29.47 8.89
N CYS A 33 3.69 -28.89 8.01
CA CYS A 33 4.72 -29.60 7.24
C CYS A 33 6.12 -29.16 7.67
N SER A 34 7.13 -29.92 7.28
CA SER A 34 8.53 -29.53 7.45
C SER A 34 8.91 -28.38 6.51
N GLU A 35 10.00 -27.70 6.80
CA GLU A 35 10.52 -26.61 5.94
C GLU A 35 10.81 -27.11 4.52
N ILE A 36 11.36 -28.31 4.38
CA ILE A 36 11.66 -28.91 3.07
C ILE A 36 10.38 -29.19 2.28
N GLU A 37 9.35 -29.73 2.94
CA GLU A 37 8.06 -30.00 2.30
C GLU A 37 7.40 -28.69 1.85
N ALA A 38 7.43 -27.66 2.69
CA ALA A 38 6.89 -26.33 2.35
C ALA A 38 7.62 -25.70 1.16
N LEU A 39 8.95 -25.80 1.12
CA LEU A 39 9.74 -25.28 -0.01
C LEU A 39 9.46 -26.03 -1.30
N ASN A 40 9.36 -27.35 -1.26
CA ASN A 40 9.02 -28.15 -2.43
C ASN A 40 7.61 -27.82 -2.96
N GLU A 41 6.63 -27.68 -2.08
CA GLU A 41 5.26 -27.30 -2.47
C GLU A 41 5.23 -25.89 -3.09
N LEU A 42 5.97 -24.94 -2.52
CA LEU A 42 6.10 -23.58 -3.08
C LEU A 42 6.77 -23.61 -4.46
N GLU A 43 7.79 -24.44 -4.65
CA GLU A 43 8.44 -24.60 -5.95
C GLU A 43 7.50 -25.21 -6.98
N GLU A 44 6.72 -26.24 -6.61
CA GLU A 44 5.70 -26.82 -7.47
C GLU A 44 4.63 -25.79 -7.87
N ILE A 45 4.19 -24.96 -6.94
CA ILE A 45 3.23 -23.87 -7.22
C ILE A 45 3.87 -22.83 -8.16
N ALA A 46 5.10 -22.42 -7.88
CA ALA A 46 5.83 -21.44 -8.69
C ALA A 46 6.03 -21.93 -10.13
N ASN A 47 6.32 -23.21 -10.32
CA ASN A 47 6.52 -23.83 -11.63
C ASN A 47 5.24 -23.92 -12.49
N LYS A 48 4.06 -23.71 -11.91
CA LYS A 48 2.80 -23.59 -12.67
C LYS A 48 2.68 -22.26 -13.39
N ASN A 49 3.49 -21.25 -13.03
CA ASN A 49 3.51 -19.95 -13.71
C ASN A 49 4.30 -20.04 -15.01
N THR A 50 3.71 -19.58 -16.08
CA THR A 50 4.42 -19.45 -17.37
C THR A 50 5.05 -18.07 -17.49
N LYS A 51 6.36 -18.01 -17.63
CA LYS A 51 7.08 -16.75 -17.81
C LYS A 51 6.85 -16.24 -19.24
N MET A 52 6.02 -15.22 -19.37
CA MET A 52 5.63 -14.60 -20.63
C MET A 52 6.38 -13.27 -20.84
N ARG A 53 6.59 -12.89 -22.11
CA ARG A 53 6.97 -11.52 -22.43
C ARG A 53 5.76 -10.60 -22.26
N SER A 54 5.83 -9.65 -21.33
CA SER A 54 4.74 -8.71 -21.12
C SER A 54 4.73 -7.62 -22.20
N LEU A 55 3.56 -7.39 -22.78
CA LEU A 55 3.28 -6.29 -23.70
C LEU A 55 2.14 -5.39 -23.19
N ILE A 56 1.86 -5.46 -21.88
CA ILE A 56 0.79 -4.70 -21.26
C ILE A 56 1.00 -3.19 -21.41
N GLY A 57 2.25 -2.72 -21.30
CA GLY A 57 2.54 -1.29 -21.27
C GLY A 57 1.98 -0.62 -20.02
N LEU A 58 1.28 0.53 -20.17
CA LEU A 58 0.57 1.23 -19.09
C LEU A 58 1.44 1.60 -17.86
N GLY A 59 2.73 1.81 -18.06
CA GLY A 59 3.67 2.07 -16.96
C GLY A 59 4.30 0.83 -16.32
N TYR A 60 3.85 -0.38 -16.65
CA TYR A 60 4.40 -1.64 -16.12
C TYR A 60 5.54 -2.15 -17.01
N TYR A 61 6.70 -1.53 -16.86
CA TYR A 61 7.92 -1.90 -17.59
C TYR A 61 8.93 -2.54 -16.65
N ASP A 62 9.70 -3.47 -17.19
CA ASP A 62 10.80 -4.09 -16.46
C ASP A 62 11.87 -3.06 -16.10
N ASN A 63 12.42 -3.20 -14.90
CA ASN A 63 13.52 -2.39 -14.39
C ASN A 63 14.72 -3.26 -14.09
N HIS A 64 15.91 -2.69 -14.28
CA HIS A 64 17.15 -3.34 -13.91
C HIS A 64 17.55 -2.96 -12.49
N MET A 65 17.51 -3.93 -11.58
CA MET A 65 18.01 -3.75 -10.23
C MET A 65 19.49 -4.14 -10.17
N PRO A 66 20.41 -3.21 -9.81
CA PRO A 66 21.80 -3.56 -9.57
C PRO A 66 21.90 -4.60 -8.45
N LYS A 67 22.69 -5.65 -8.68
CA LYS A 67 22.80 -6.77 -7.74
C LYS A 67 23.36 -6.39 -6.39
N VAL A 68 24.24 -5.38 -6.32
CA VAL A 68 24.74 -4.84 -5.07
C VAL A 68 23.61 -4.21 -4.23
N ILE A 69 22.70 -3.47 -4.86
CA ILE A 69 21.54 -2.88 -4.18
C ILE A 69 20.58 -3.97 -3.73
N GLN A 70 20.27 -4.94 -4.59
CA GLN A 70 19.43 -6.08 -4.23
C GLN A 70 19.94 -6.77 -2.97
N ARG A 71 21.24 -7.09 -2.92
CA ARG A 71 21.85 -7.75 -1.77
C ARG A 71 21.87 -6.89 -0.52
N HIS A 72 22.25 -5.63 -0.63
CA HIS A 72 22.40 -4.75 0.53
C HIS A 72 21.09 -4.20 1.09
N VAL A 73 20.02 -4.23 0.32
CA VAL A 73 18.70 -3.75 0.74
C VAL A 73 17.74 -4.92 1.00
N LEU A 74 17.47 -5.74 -0.02
CA LEU A 74 16.44 -6.78 0.08
C LEU A 74 16.86 -7.98 0.94
N GLU A 75 18.17 -8.27 1.03
CA GLU A 75 18.69 -9.35 1.87
C GLU A 75 19.12 -8.88 3.26
N ASN A 76 19.05 -7.59 3.54
CA ASN A 76 19.48 -7.02 4.81
C ASN A 76 18.30 -6.96 5.81
N PRO A 77 18.36 -7.69 6.94
CA PRO A 77 17.27 -7.74 7.91
C PRO A 77 16.92 -6.38 8.55
N ARG A 78 17.84 -5.42 8.53
CA ARG A 78 17.56 -4.05 8.98
C ARG A 78 16.57 -3.33 8.07
N TRP A 79 16.50 -3.71 6.78
CA TRP A 79 15.56 -3.15 5.81
C TRP A 79 14.28 -3.96 5.66
N TYR A 80 14.36 -5.29 5.57
CA TYR A 80 13.15 -6.10 5.33
C TYR A 80 12.33 -6.35 6.60
N THR A 81 12.81 -5.97 7.79
CA THR A 81 11.96 -5.97 8.98
C THR A 81 10.80 -5.01 8.79
N SER A 82 9.60 -5.56 8.63
CA SER A 82 8.37 -4.79 8.40
C SER A 82 7.95 -4.07 9.68
N TYR A 83 8.46 -2.86 9.87
CA TYR A 83 8.14 -2.03 11.02
C TYR A 83 7.80 -0.60 10.59
N THR A 84 6.59 -0.18 10.92
CA THR A 84 6.22 1.21 10.71
C THR A 84 6.88 2.08 11.76
N PRO A 85 7.56 3.18 11.39
CA PRO A 85 8.38 3.98 12.32
C PRO A 85 7.55 4.90 13.21
N TYR A 86 6.63 4.33 13.99
CA TYR A 86 5.80 5.11 14.94
C TYR A 86 6.61 5.71 16.09
N GLN A 87 7.66 5.00 16.53
CA GLN A 87 8.54 5.44 17.61
C GLN A 87 9.86 5.95 17.01
N ALA A 88 10.06 7.26 17.06
CA ALA A 88 11.23 7.90 16.48
C ALA A 88 12.54 7.40 17.09
N GLU A 89 12.53 7.10 18.38
CA GLU A 89 13.71 6.65 19.15
C GLU A 89 14.27 5.33 18.62
N ILE A 90 13.41 4.42 18.18
CA ILE A 90 13.79 3.11 17.64
C ILE A 90 14.03 3.16 16.13
N ALA A 91 13.39 4.08 15.44
CA ALA A 91 13.32 4.12 13.98
C ALA A 91 14.18 5.22 13.35
N GLN A 92 15.21 5.74 14.04
CA GLN A 92 16.02 6.88 13.61
C GLN A 92 16.58 6.71 12.20
N GLY A 93 17.17 5.55 11.87
CA GLY A 93 17.73 5.30 10.54
C GLY A 93 16.68 5.22 9.44
N ARG A 94 15.49 4.67 9.73
CA ARG A 94 14.36 4.65 8.77
C ARG A 94 13.83 6.07 8.53
N LEU A 95 13.70 6.88 9.55
CA LEU A 95 13.29 8.27 9.44
C LEU A 95 14.29 9.09 8.63
N GLU A 96 15.59 8.90 8.84
CA GLU A 96 16.64 9.53 8.03
C GLU A 96 16.50 9.15 6.55
N ALA A 97 16.25 7.88 6.24
CA ALA A 97 16.03 7.43 4.87
C ALA A 97 14.79 8.10 4.25
N LEU A 98 13.70 8.27 5.00
CA LEU A 98 12.50 8.98 4.55
C LEU A 98 12.77 10.47 4.28
N PHE A 99 13.54 11.14 5.14
CA PHE A 99 13.96 12.52 4.90
C PHE A 99 14.81 12.66 3.64
N ASN A 100 15.76 11.75 3.43
CA ASN A 100 16.58 11.73 2.23
C ASN A 100 15.71 11.54 0.97
N PHE A 101 14.72 10.66 1.01
CA PHE A 101 13.77 10.48 -0.09
C PHE A 101 12.99 11.76 -0.39
N GLN A 102 12.42 12.42 0.62
CA GLN A 102 11.69 13.68 0.45
C GLN A 102 12.58 14.77 -0.16
N THR A 103 13.83 14.89 0.33
CA THR A 103 14.78 15.86 -0.20
C THR A 103 15.09 15.61 -1.67
N ILE A 104 15.38 14.35 -2.05
CA ILE A 104 15.65 13.98 -3.44
C ILE A 104 14.46 14.30 -4.35
N VAL A 105 13.25 14.00 -3.91
CA VAL A 105 12.04 14.31 -4.70
C VAL A 105 11.88 15.82 -4.89
N CYS A 106 12.09 16.63 -3.85
CA CYS A 106 12.06 18.08 -3.96
C CYS A 106 13.12 18.61 -4.93
N GLU A 107 14.35 18.11 -4.86
CA GLU A 107 15.44 18.52 -5.75
C GLU A 107 15.19 18.14 -7.20
N LEU A 108 14.65 16.95 -7.47
CA LEU A 108 14.36 16.49 -8.82
C LEU A 108 13.15 17.18 -9.46
N THR A 109 12.15 17.57 -8.68
CA THR A 109 10.90 18.15 -9.17
C THR A 109 10.83 19.66 -9.09
N GLY A 110 11.65 20.28 -8.23
CA GLY A 110 11.60 21.72 -7.93
C GLY A 110 10.45 22.11 -7.01
N PHE A 111 9.69 21.15 -6.46
CA PHE A 111 8.67 21.46 -5.45
C PHE A 111 9.30 21.74 -4.09
N PRO A 112 8.74 22.68 -3.33
CA PRO A 112 9.31 23.05 -2.02
C PRO A 112 9.06 22.00 -0.94
N VAL A 113 8.08 21.13 -1.13
CA VAL A 113 7.68 20.10 -0.16
C VAL A 113 7.30 18.82 -0.89
N ALA A 114 7.73 17.70 -0.37
CA ALA A 114 7.28 16.36 -0.75
C ALA A 114 6.92 15.55 0.49
N ASN A 115 6.02 14.58 0.34
CA ASN A 115 5.82 13.56 1.37
C ASN A 115 6.89 12.46 1.25
N ALA A 116 6.90 11.51 2.18
CA ALA A 116 7.86 10.40 2.12
C ALA A 116 7.54 9.47 0.94
N SER A 117 6.34 8.89 0.91
CA SER A 117 5.84 8.08 -0.19
C SER A 117 4.37 7.72 0.04
N LEU A 118 3.71 7.30 -1.03
CA LEU A 118 2.39 6.69 -0.99
C LEU A 118 2.47 5.29 -1.62
N LEU A 119 1.40 4.51 -1.54
CA LEU A 119 1.40 3.12 -2.00
C LEU A 119 1.75 3.00 -3.49
N ASP A 120 1.09 3.83 -4.33
CA ASP A 120 1.27 3.84 -5.78
C ASP A 120 0.86 5.20 -6.38
N GLU A 121 1.03 5.36 -7.69
CA GLU A 121 0.69 6.59 -8.41
C GLU A 121 -0.81 6.89 -8.39
N GLY A 122 -1.66 5.87 -8.47
CA GLY A 122 -3.11 6.03 -8.40
C GLY A 122 -3.55 6.56 -7.04
N THR A 123 -3.02 6.02 -5.97
CA THR A 123 -3.26 6.48 -4.60
C THR A 123 -2.72 7.89 -4.39
N ALA A 124 -1.52 8.19 -4.91
CA ALA A 124 -0.93 9.53 -4.82
C ALA A 124 -1.82 10.58 -5.50
N ALA A 125 -2.34 10.29 -6.69
CA ALA A 125 -3.27 11.17 -7.38
C ALA A 125 -4.59 11.36 -6.60
N ALA A 126 -5.11 10.28 -6.00
CA ALA A 126 -6.33 10.33 -5.21
C ALA A 126 -6.17 11.12 -3.90
N GLU A 127 -5.03 10.99 -3.23
CA GLU A 127 -4.71 11.80 -2.04
C GLU A 127 -4.51 13.27 -2.40
N ALA A 128 -3.88 13.58 -3.53
CA ALA A 128 -3.77 14.95 -4.04
C ALA A 128 -5.16 15.56 -4.30
N MET A 129 -6.08 14.81 -4.91
CA MET A 129 -7.47 15.22 -5.10
C MET A 129 -8.17 15.49 -3.76
N ALA A 130 -8.06 14.56 -2.80
CA ALA A 130 -8.70 14.67 -1.50
C ALA A 130 -8.16 15.88 -0.69
N MET A 131 -6.85 16.10 -0.74
CA MET A 131 -6.20 17.27 -0.12
C MET A 131 -6.68 18.58 -0.76
N SER A 132 -6.71 18.64 -2.09
CA SER A 132 -7.22 19.82 -2.83
C SER A 132 -8.69 20.09 -2.49
N PHE A 133 -9.50 19.03 -2.41
CA PHE A 133 -10.91 19.14 -2.02
C PHE A 133 -11.10 19.69 -0.60
N SER A 134 -10.25 19.26 0.34
CA SER A 134 -10.29 19.74 1.73
C SER A 134 -9.84 21.19 1.85
N ALA A 135 -8.82 21.58 1.09
CA ALA A 135 -8.21 22.91 1.11
C ALA A 135 -8.96 23.97 0.25
N ARG A 136 -9.94 23.55 -0.57
CA ARG A 136 -10.63 24.45 -1.50
C ARG A 136 -11.29 25.63 -0.79
N LYS A 137 -11.14 26.82 -1.36
CA LYS A 137 -11.73 28.07 -0.85
C LYS A 137 -13.26 28.07 -1.03
N ASN A 138 -13.72 27.76 -2.25
CA ASN A 138 -15.15 27.65 -2.53
C ASN A 138 -15.64 26.23 -2.16
N LYS A 139 -16.39 26.13 -1.06
CA LYS A 139 -16.91 24.86 -0.56
C LYS A 139 -17.98 24.21 -1.46
N SER A 140 -18.57 24.96 -2.38
CA SER A 140 -19.52 24.44 -3.38
C SER A 140 -18.83 23.77 -4.56
N SER A 141 -17.56 24.09 -4.82
CA SER A 141 -16.79 23.50 -5.93
C SER A 141 -16.64 22.01 -5.77
N LYS A 142 -17.00 21.24 -6.80
CA LYS A 142 -17.00 19.76 -6.79
C LYS A 142 -16.32 19.15 -8.01
N VAL A 143 -15.79 19.94 -8.92
CA VAL A 143 -15.14 19.43 -10.13
C VAL A 143 -13.63 19.36 -9.92
N TYR A 144 -13.07 18.19 -10.24
CA TYR A 144 -11.64 17.96 -10.30
C TYR A 144 -11.24 17.60 -11.72
N LEU A 145 -10.22 18.26 -12.25
CA LEU A 145 -9.74 18.05 -13.61
C LEU A 145 -8.61 17.04 -13.64
N VAL A 146 -8.67 16.10 -14.57
CA VAL A 146 -7.65 15.08 -14.78
C VAL A 146 -7.22 15.10 -16.22
N GLU A 147 -5.93 15.19 -16.48
CA GLU A 147 -5.39 15.21 -17.84
C GLU A 147 -5.73 13.88 -18.55
N SER A 148 -6.07 13.95 -19.85
CA SER A 148 -6.62 12.82 -20.61
C SER A 148 -5.61 11.68 -20.82
N ASN A 149 -4.30 11.95 -20.77
CA ASN A 149 -3.25 10.95 -20.95
C ASN A 149 -2.90 10.18 -19.66
N VAL A 150 -3.53 10.53 -18.53
CA VAL A 150 -3.40 9.73 -17.30
C VAL A 150 -3.91 8.32 -17.56
N PHE A 151 -3.16 7.32 -17.12
CA PHE A 151 -3.54 5.92 -17.28
C PHE A 151 -4.92 5.62 -16.72
N ASP A 152 -5.65 4.76 -17.41
CA ASP A 152 -7.04 4.44 -17.01
C ASP A 152 -7.13 3.82 -15.63
N HIS A 153 -6.15 3.01 -15.21
CA HIS A 153 -6.13 2.46 -13.85
C HIS A 153 -6.01 3.57 -12.78
N THR A 154 -5.17 4.59 -12.99
CA THR A 154 -5.07 5.76 -12.11
C THR A 154 -6.39 6.53 -12.08
N PHE A 155 -7.01 6.74 -13.24
CA PHE A 155 -8.31 7.40 -13.32
C PHE A 155 -9.41 6.62 -12.59
N ASN A 156 -9.42 5.30 -12.67
CA ASN A 156 -10.37 4.44 -11.96
C ASN A 156 -10.22 4.52 -10.44
N VAL A 157 -8.98 4.62 -9.93
CA VAL A 157 -8.72 4.87 -8.49
C VAL A 157 -9.29 6.22 -8.09
N LEU A 158 -9.03 7.27 -8.87
CA LEU A 158 -9.62 8.60 -8.65
C LEU A 158 -11.15 8.54 -8.60
N GLN A 159 -11.80 7.85 -9.54
CA GLN A 159 -13.27 7.69 -9.56
C GLN A 159 -13.78 7.00 -8.29
N THR A 160 -13.12 5.93 -7.87
CA THR A 160 -13.50 5.19 -6.67
C THR A 160 -13.45 6.08 -5.43
N ARG A 161 -12.41 6.89 -5.31
CA ARG A 161 -12.21 7.82 -4.19
C ARG A 161 -13.07 9.08 -4.28
N ALA A 162 -13.39 9.54 -5.46
CA ALA A 162 -14.23 10.72 -5.71
C ALA A 162 -15.72 10.49 -5.37
N LYS A 163 -16.23 9.31 -5.70
CA LYS A 163 -17.65 8.96 -5.57
C LYS A 163 -18.24 9.21 -4.18
N PRO A 164 -17.68 8.70 -3.07
CA PRO A 164 -18.23 8.92 -1.74
C PRO A 164 -18.14 10.38 -1.27
N LEU A 165 -17.25 11.19 -1.85
CA LEU A 165 -17.09 12.60 -1.54
C LEU A 165 -17.98 13.52 -2.41
N GLY A 166 -18.69 12.96 -3.37
CA GLY A 166 -19.50 13.70 -4.33
C GLY A 166 -18.67 14.57 -5.27
N ILE A 167 -17.43 14.18 -5.53
CA ILE A 167 -16.53 14.87 -6.47
C ILE A 167 -16.84 14.40 -7.89
N SER A 168 -16.95 15.34 -8.82
CA SER A 168 -17.11 15.09 -10.25
C SER A 168 -15.75 15.18 -10.95
N LEU A 169 -15.31 14.08 -11.57
CA LEU A 169 -14.08 14.09 -12.37
C LEU A 169 -14.38 14.47 -13.81
N LYS A 170 -13.56 15.33 -14.37
CA LYS A 170 -13.61 15.68 -15.81
C LYS A 170 -12.22 15.52 -16.43
N ARG A 171 -12.16 14.78 -17.53
CA ARG A 171 -10.91 14.71 -18.31
C ARG A 171 -10.77 15.97 -19.16
N PHE A 172 -9.53 16.44 -19.33
CA PHE A 172 -9.19 17.57 -20.17
C PHE A 172 -7.91 17.29 -20.96
N THR A 173 -7.69 18.09 -21.98
CA THR A 173 -6.39 18.16 -22.71
C THR A 173 -5.80 19.54 -22.54
N GLN A 174 -4.48 19.67 -22.67
CA GLN A 174 -3.82 20.97 -22.57
C GLN A 174 -4.35 22.02 -23.58
N SER A 175 -4.80 21.54 -24.74
CA SER A 175 -5.42 22.39 -25.78
C SER A 175 -6.89 22.79 -25.47
N ASN A 176 -7.52 22.11 -24.54
CA ASN A 176 -8.92 22.35 -24.18
C ASN A 176 -9.09 22.28 -22.65
N LEU A 177 -8.53 23.25 -21.97
CA LEU A 177 -8.71 23.39 -20.52
C LEU A 177 -10.10 23.98 -20.24
N PRO A 178 -10.99 23.24 -19.54
CA PRO A 178 -12.33 23.73 -19.23
C PRO A 178 -12.24 24.90 -18.26
N ASN A 179 -12.92 26.00 -18.59
CA ASN A 179 -13.13 27.07 -17.64
C ASN A 179 -14.46 26.81 -16.90
N HIS A 180 -14.35 26.41 -15.65
CA HIS A 180 -15.50 26.10 -14.79
C HIS A 180 -15.35 26.79 -13.44
N ASP A 181 -16.36 27.55 -13.04
CA ASP A 181 -16.38 28.23 -11.73
C ASP A 181 -16.43 27.28 -10.55
N ASP A 182 -16.80 26.03 -10.79
CA ASP A 182 -16.91 24.97 -9.79
C ASP A 182 -15.69 24.02 -9.72
N VAL A 183 -14.61 24.32 -10.45
CA VAL A 183 -13.35 23.57 -10.39
C VAL A 183 -12.57 23.93 -9.13
N PHE A 184 -12.09 22.92 -8.42
CA PHE A 184 -11.26 23.12 -7.22
C PHE A 184 -9.82 22.59 -7.37
N GLY A 185 -9.52 21.87 -8.43
CA GLY A 185 -8.19 21.36 -8.71
C GLY A 185 -8.12 20.61 -10.03
#